data_e7e8200b5256fc5fae77c490a6973835
#
_entry.id   e7e8200b5256fc5fae77c490a6973835
#
_cell.length_a   1.000
_cell.length_b   1.000
_cell.length_c   1.000
_cell.angle_alpha   90.00
_cell.angle_beta   90.00
_cell.angle_gamma   90.00
#
_symmetry.space_group_name_H-M   'P 1'
#
loop_
_entity.id
_entity.type
_entity.pdbx_description
1 polymer ?
#
loop_
_entity_poly.entity_id
_entity_poly.type
_entity_poly.pdbx_seq_one_letter_code
_entity_poly.pdbx_strand_id
1 'polypeptide(L)'
;MTQKQKRQNKAEARNAIKVSFTPIGWEDFVYWQSADAKVLGRVLSLIDECCRSPVKGTGKPEPLKGDLTGYWSRRINKEHRFVYYYETGALTVLACRFHY
;
A
#
# COMPACT_ATOMS: atom_id res chain seq x y z
N MET A 1 25.88 -13.49 -2.04
CA MET A 1 25.73 -12.28 -1.18
C MET A 1 26.95 -12.14 -0.28
N THR A 2 27.55 -10.96 -0.26
CA THR A 2 28.70 -10.67 0.60
C THR A 2 28.25 -10.39 2.03
N GLN A 3 29.19 -10.46 2.97
CA GLN A 3 28.92 -10.15 4.37
C GLN A 3 28.47 -8.69 4.54
N LYS A 4 29.04 -7.77 3.77
CA LYS A 4 28.65 -6.36 3.79
C LYS A 4 27.21 -6.19 3.35
N GLN A 5 26.80 -6.87 2.29
CA GLN A 5 25.42 -6.84 1.80
C GLN A 5 24.44 -7.41 2.82
N LYS A 6 24.81 -8.48 3.51
CA LYS A 6 23.98 -9.06 4.57
C LYS A 6 23.76 -8.09 5.72
N ARG A 7 24.81 -7.37 6.13
CA ARG A 7 24.70 -6.35 7.19
C ARG A 7 23.79 -5.20 6.78
N GLN A 8 23.96 -4.74 5.54
CA GLN A 8 23.14 -3.67 4.99
C GLN A 8 21.67 -4.10 4.90
N ASN A 9 21.40 -5.31 4.43
CA ASN A 9 20.04 -5.85 4.34
C ASN A 9 19.38 -5.96 5.72
N LYS A 10 20.13 -6.36 6.75
CA LYS A 10 19.61 -6.42 8.12
C LYS A 10 19.27 -5.03 8.66
N ALA A 11 20.10 -4.04 8.38
CA ALA A 11 19.87 -2.67 8.81
C ALA A 11 18.61 -2.09 8.13
N GLU A 12 18.47 -2.32 6.83
CA GLU A 12 17.29 -1.91 6.07
C GLU A 12 16.03 -2.59 6.59
N ALA A 13 16.09 -3.88 6.86
CA ALA A 13 14.96 -4.64 7.38
C ALA A 13 14.47 -4.10 8.73
N ARG A 14 15.39 -3.69 9.61
CA ARG A 14 15.01 -3.10 10.90
C ARG A 14 14.32 -1.75 10.77
N ASN A 15 14.66 -0.99 9.72
CA ASN A 15 14.10 0.34 9.48
C ASN A 15 12.96 0.33 8.48
N ALA A 16 12.67 -0.82 7.86
CA ALA A 16 11.63 -0.93 6.86
C ALA A 16 10.24 -0.78 7.47
N ILE A 17 9.33 -0.19 6.70
CA ILE A 17 7.91 -0.12 7.07
C ILE A 17 7.32 -1.52 6.91
N LYS A 18 6.62 -1.99 7.92
CA LYS A 18 5.90 -3.25 7.83
C LYS A 18 4.64 -3.05 6.99
N VAL A 19 4.48 -3.84 5.93
CA VAL A 19 3.28 -3.82 5.10
C VAL A 19 2.42 -5.02 5.44
N SER A 20 1.17 -4.75 5.77
CA SER A 20 0.17 -5.77 6.10
C SER A 20 -1.06 -5.59 5.22
N PHE A 21 -1.81 -6.67 5.05
CA PHE A 21 -3.06 -6.65 4.29
C PHE A 21 -4.17 -7.20 5.16
N THR A 22 -5.35 -6.59 5.09
CA THR A 22 -6.56 -7.26 5.58
C THR A 22 -6.87 -8.45 4.66
N PRO A 23 -7.72 -9.39 5.06
CA PRO A 23 -8.15 -10.46 4.16
C PRO A 23 -8.72 -9.94 2.82
N ILE A 24 -9.52 -8.87 2.87
CA ILE A 24 -10.07 -8.24 1.66
C ILE A 24 -8.95 -7.61 0.83
N GLY A 25 -8.04 -6.88 1.47
CA GLY A 25 -6.91 -6.26 0.78
C GLY A 25 -6.03 -7.29 0.08
N TRP A 26 -5.78 -8.41 0.74
CA TRP A 26 -5.00 -9.50 0.17
C TRP A 26 -5.72 -10.14 -1.02
N GLU A 27 -7.02 -10.42 -0.88
CA GLU A 27 -7.84 -10.97 -1.96
C GLU A 27 -7.81 -10.06 -3.19
N ASP A 28 -7.97 -8.74 -2.98
CA ASP A 28 -7.91 -7.77 -4.07
C ASP A 28 -6.55 -7.75 -4.74
N PHE A 29 -5.49 -7.79 -3.96
CA PHE A 29 -4.12 -7.79 -4.47
C PHE A 29 -3.84 -9.01 -5.31
N VAL A 30 -4.23 -10.18 -4.84
CA VAL A 30 -4.08 -11.44 -5.58
C VAL A 30 -4.90 -11.43 -6.87
N TYR A 31 -6.10 -10.87 -6.83
CA TYR A 31 -6.95 -10.72 -8.02
C TYR A 31 -6.20 -10.00 -9.16
N TRP A 32 -5.52 -8.91 -8.85
CA TRP A 32 -4.82 -8.13 -9.88
C TRP A 32 -3.66 -8.87 -10.53
N GLN A 33 -3.06 -9.84 -9.86
CA GLN A 33 -1.95 -10.61 -10.42
C GLN A 33 -2.32 -11.35 -11.70
N SER A 34 -3.56 -11.80 -11.81
CA SER A 34 -4.03 -12.49 -13.01
C SER A 34 -4.97 -11.64 -13.88
N ALA A 35 -5.61 -10.64 -13.30
CA ALA A 35 -6.62 -9.86 -14.00
C ALA A 35 -6.05 -8.69 -14.79
N ASP A 36 -5.07 -7.96 -14.25
CA ASP A 36 -4.56 -6.75 -14.90
C ASP A 36 -3.18 -6.38 -14.35
N ALA A 37 -2.15 -6.64 -15.13
CA ALA A 37 -0.77 -6.36 -14.74
C ALA A 37 -0.49 -4.86 -14.58
N LYS A 38 -1.18 -4.00 -15.31
CA LYS A 38 -1.04 -2.55 -15.18
C LYS A 38 -1.57 -2.06 -13.84
N VAL A 39 -2.73 -2.55 -13.45
CA VAL A 39 -3.32 -2.21 -12.16
C VAL A 39 -2.45 -2.74 -11.03
N LEU A 40 -1.95 -3.96 -11.14
CA LEU A 40 -1.01 -4.51 -10.16
C LEU A 40 0.21 -3.62 -9.99
N GLY A 41 0.83 -3.21 -11.10
CA GLY A 41 1.98 -2.30 -11.07
C GLY A 41 1.67 -0.98 -10.39
N ARG A 42 0.47 -0.46 -10.63
CA ARG A 42 0.02 0.77 -10.00
C ARG A 42 -0.16 0.59 -8.48
N VAL A 43 -0.76 -0.51 -8.07
CA VAL A 43 -0.93 -0.83 -6.64
C VAL A 43 0.42 -0.97 -5.95
N LEU A 44 1.37 -1.68 -6.57
CA LEU A 44 2.71 -1.83 -6.02
C LEU A 44 3.41 -0.47 -5.87
N SER A 45 3.28 0.41 -6.86
CA SER A 45 3.83 1.77 -6.79
C SER A 45 3.21 2.58 -5.66
N LEU A 46 1.91 2.45 -5.45
CA LEU A 46 1.22 3.15 -4.37
C LEU A 46 1.65 2.64 -3.00
N ILE A 47 1.82 1.34 -2.85
CA ILE A 47 2.33 0.75 -1.60
C ILE A 47 3.71 1.33 -1.29
N ASP A 48 4.61 1.29 -2.28
CA ASP A 48 5.97 1.80 -2.12
C ASP A 48 5.97 3.29 -1.76
N GLU A 49 5.16 4.08 -2.45
CA GLU A 49 5.06 5.52 -2.19
C GLU A 49 4.48 5.81 -0.80
N CYS A 50 3.46 5.07 -0.37
CA CYS A 50 2.86 5.24 0.95
C CYS A 50 3.84 4.94 2.08
N CYS A 51 4.78 4.03 1.87
CA CYS A 51 5.81 3.75 2.86
C CYS A 51 6.74 4.94 3.09
N ARG A 52 6.90 5.79 2.08
CA ARG A 52 7.73 6.99 2.18
C ARG A 52 6.93 8.25 2.49
N SER A 53 5.72 8.34 1.96
CA SER A 53 4.87 9.53 2.02
C SER A 53 3.42 9.14 2.19
N PRO A 54 2.98 8.80 3.40
CA PRO A 54 1.65 8.23 3.59
C PRO A 54 0.48 9.18 3.33
N VAL A 55 0.69 10.50 3.39
CA VAL A 55 -0.41 11.46 3.25
C VAL A 55 -0.23 12.41 2.07
N LYS A 56 0.80 12.23 1.27
CA LYS A 56 1.09 13.07 0.10
C LYS A 56 1.50 12.21 -1.07
N GLY A 57 1.27 12.70 -2.28
CA GLY A 57 1.79 12.10 -3.50
C GLY A 57 0.72 11.67 -4.49
N THR A 58 1.04 10.63 -5.24
CA THR A 58 0.25 10.18 -6.38
C THR A 58 -1.11 9.64 -5.95
N GLY A 59 -2.11 9.82 -6.81
CA GLY A 59 -3.44 9.26 -6.61
C GLY A 59 -4.34 10.10 -5.73
N LYS A 60 -4.00 11.33 -5.48
CA LYS A 60 -4.79 12.26 -4.66
C LYS A 60 -5.15 11.67 -3.30
N PRO A 61 -4.16 11.45 -2.42
CA PRO A 61 -4.46 10.89 -1.10
C PRO A 61 -5.40 11.79 -0.33
N GLU A 62 -6.46 11.18 0.22
CA GLU A 62 -7.43 11.90 1.03
C GLU A 62 -7.88 11.05 2.22
N PRO A 63 -8.13 11.69 3.38
CA PRO A 63 -8.63 10.97 4.54
C PRO A 63 -10.09 10.61 4.33
N LEU A 64 -10.48 9.43 4.81
CA LEU A 64 -11.85 8.97 4.75
C LEU A 64 -12.61 9.38 6.03
N LYS A 65 -13.92 9.34 5.95
CA LYS A 65 -14.82 9.77 7.02
C LYS A 65 -15.76 8.63 7.41
N GLY A 66 -16.59 8.87 8.46
CA GLY A 66 -17.56 7.91 8.92
C GLY A 66 -16.91 6.66 9.48
N ASP A 67 -17.39 5.51 9.07
CA ASP A 67 -16.89 4.22 9.56
C ASP A 67 -15.44 3.96 9.19
N LEU A 68 -14.92 4.69 8.19
CA LEU A 68 -13.54 4.55 7.73
C LEU A 68 -12.63 5.68 8.21
N THR A 69 -13.05 6.41 9.23
CA THR A 69 -12.21 7.44 9.84
C THR A 69 -10.88 6.85 10.28
N GLY A 70 -9.78 7.50 9.92
CA GLY A 70 -8.44 6.99 10.18
C GLY A 70 -7.79 6.32 8.98
N TYR A 71 -8.62 5.91 8.01
CA TYR A 71 -8.10 5.37 6.75
C TYR A 71 -7.95 6.46 5.72
N TRP A 72 -7.11 6.18 4.73
CA TRP A 72 -6.83 7.06 3.59
C TRP A 72 -7.15 6.34 2.30
N SER A 73 -7.44 7.09 1.26
CA SER A 73 -7.71 6.56 -0.07
C SER A 73 -6.82 7.25 -1.09
N ARG A 74 -6.28 6.47 -2.02
CA ARG A 74 -5.62 6.98 -3.23
C ARG A 74 -6.27 6.36 -4.46
N ARG A 75 -6.32 7.12 -5.55
CA ARG A 75 -6.85 6.61 -6.81
C ARG A 75 -5.85 5.65 -7.45
N ILE A 76 -6.30 4.45 -7.78
CA ILE A 76 -5.55 3.53 -8.65
C ILE A 76 -5.83 3.93 -10.10
N ASN A 77 -7.12 4.06 -10.42
CA ASN A 77 -7.63 4.54 -11.70
C ASN A 77 -9.03 5.13 -11.46
N LYS A 78 -9.84 5.30 -12.52
CA LYS A 78 -11.18 5.86 -12.38
C LYS A 78 -12.12 4.99 -11.54
N GLU A 79 -11.96 3.67 -11.64
CA GLU A 79 -12.86 2.72 -10.99
C GLU A 79 -12.41 2.26 -9.62
N HIS A 80 -11.11 2.21 -9.40
CA HIS A 80 -10.54 1.52 -8.25
C HIS A 80 -9.79 2.45 -7.33
N ARG A 81 -9.87 2.16 -6.03
CA ARG A 81 -9.21 2.92 -4.98
C ARG A 81 -8.33 2.01 -4.15
N PHE A 82 -7.21 2.57 -3.71
CA PHE A 82 -6.28 1.96 -2.78
C PHE A 82 -6.58 2.56 -1.41
N VAL A 83 -7.13 1.74 -0.51
CA VAL A 83 -7.51 2.19 0.82
C VAL A 83 -6.56 1.61 1.84
N TYR A 84 -6.01 2.45 2.68
CA TYR A 84 -4.95 2.05 3.59
C TYR A 84 -5.01 2.81 4.91
N TYR A 85 -4.36 2.24 5.89
CA TYR A 85 -4.16 2.83 7.19
C TYR A 85 -2.66 2.89 7.46
N TYR A 86 -2.18 4.04 7.90
CA TYR A 86 -0.77 4.23 8.23
C TYR A 86 -0.61 4.61 9.69
N GLU A 87 0.30 3.94 10.36
CA GLU A 87 0.80 4.36 11.68
C GLU A 87 2.32 4.21 11.67
N THR A 88 2.99 4.78 12.67
CA THR A 88 4.45 4.79 12.70
C THR A 88 5.02 3.39 12.48
N GLY A 89 5.76 3.24 11.37
CA GLY A 89 6.42 1.98 11.05
C GLY A 89 5.55 0.91 10.42
N ALA A 90 4.27 1.19 10.13
CA ALA A 90 3.38 0.17 9.59
C ALA A 90 2.35 0.73 8.61
N LEU A 91 2.16 0.04 7.51
CA LEU A 91 1.14 0.33 6.51
C LEU A 91 0.22 -0.89 6.40
N THR A 92 -1.08 -0.68 6.54
CA THR A 92 -2.07 -1.74 6.36
C THR A 92 -2.93 -1.43 5.15
N VAL A 93 -2.97 -2.35 4.19
CA VAL A 93 -3.82 -2.24 3.00
C VAL A 93 -5.18 -2.84 3.32
N LEU A 94 -6.21 -2.00 3.39
CA LEU A 94 -7.57 -2.44 3.68
C LEU A 94 -8.22 -3.06 2.45
N ALA A 95 -8.07 -2.42 1.30
CA ALA A 95 -8.66 -2.83 0.03
C ALA A 95 -7.94 -2.14 -1.12
N CYS A 96 -7.95 -2.75 -2.30
CA CYS A 96 -7.37 -2.14 -3.49
C CYS A 96 -8.16 -2.47 -4.76
N ARG A 97 -9.46 -2.61 -4.61
CA ARG A 97 -10.38 -2.85 -5.71
C ARG A 97 -11.71 -2.16 -5.40
N PHE A 98 -12.39 -1.69 -6.45
CA PHE A 98 -13.64 -0.95 -6.36
C PHE A 98 -13.50 0.44 -5.72
N HIS A 99 -14.60 1.12 -5.64
CA HIS A 99 -14.74 2.50 -5.17
C HIS A 99 -15.64 2.55 -3.95
N TYR A 100 -15.36 3.46 -3.08
CA TYR A 100 -16.18 3.70 -1.89
C TYR A 100 -17.13 4.85 -2.11
#